data_fb31131f8fb564db309810e39eee3eba
#
_entry.id   fb31131f8fb564db309810e39eee3eba
#
_cell.length_a   1.000
_cell.length_b   1.000
_cell.length_c   1.000
_cell.angle_alpha   90.00
_cell.angle_beta   90.00
_cell.angle_gamma   90.00
#
_symmetry.space_group_name_H-M   'P 1'
#
loop_
_entity.id
_entity.type
_entity.pdbx_description
1 polymer ?
#
loop_
_entity_poly.entity_id
_entity_poly.type
_entity_poly.pdbx_seq_one_letter_code
_entity_poly.pdbx_strand_id
1 'polypeptide(L)'
;MITKYTSGTPIRTDAVVKDFAGIDINKFPVDYKIIDGKFIFSFDMQDSDIVFGLGEAPRGINKRGWVYESFCSDDPFHTETKSSLYAAHNFLMLNGSKTFGIFIDFPAKIRWDIGYTKPSRTEITVEGTDFDIYIIENESNKQIDIVKEFRSAIGQSYIPPFWAFGYQQSRWSYPDKAAVDGVIKGYNDAKIPLDCVYLDIDYMKDYKDFTVDEDKFPNFAEYVKEKKAQGIHLIPIIDAGVKKEEGYDVYEEGVENGYFCKTE
;
A
#
# COMPACT_ATOMS: atom_id res chain seq x y z
N MET A 1 23.18 -6.59 5.99
CA MET A 1 23.65 -6.85 4.59
C MET A 1 22.42 -7.22 3.73
N ILE A 2 22.35 -6.70 2.52
CA ILE A 2 21.29 -7.03 1.56
C ILE A 2 21.89 -7.75 0.37
N THR A 3 21.33 -8.90 0.03
CA THR A 3 21.72 -9.67 -1.16
C THR A 3 20.54 -9.72 -2.12
N LYS A 4 20.75 -9.28 -3.35
CA LYS A 4 19.74 -9.28 -4.41
C LYS A 4 19.92 -10.51 -5.31
N TYR A 5 18.85 -11.24 -5.56
CA TYR A 5 18.79 -12.30 -6.57
C TYR A 5 17.78 -11.91 -7.64
N THR A 6 18.14 -12.11 -8.90
CA THR A 6 17.33 -11.72 -10.07
C THR A 6 16.86 -12.96 -10.82
N SER A 7 15.57 -13.05 -11.06
CA SER A 7 14.91 -14.07 -11.88
C SER A 7 14.36 -13.41 -13.16
N GLY A 8 14.68 -13.96 -14.31
CA GLY A 8 14.20 -13.47 -15.61
C GLY A 8 14.60 -12.02 -15.91
N THR A 9 13.64 -11.25 -16.40
CA THR A 9 13.80 -9.83 -16.74
C THR A 9 12.78 -8.98 -15.94
N PRO A 10 13.12 -8.57 -14.70
CA PRO A 10 12.21 -7.83 -13.83
C PRO A 10 11.73 -6.52 -14.44
N ILE A 11 10.46 -6.20 -14.21
CA ILE A 11 9.92 -4.89 -14.50
C ILE A 11 10.44 -3.91 -13.44
N ARG A 12 10.91 -2.74 -13.86
CA ARG A 12 11.30 -1.69 -12.94
C ARG A 12 10.07 -1.11 -12.22
N THR A 13 10.06 -1.17 -10.89
CA THR A 13 8.95 -0.69 -10.05
C THR A 13 9.26 0.60 -9.31
N ASP A 14 10.52 1.03 -9.27
CA ASP A 14 11.04 2.11 -8.42
C ASP A 14 10.86 1.89 -6.90
N ALA A 15 10.51 0.68 -6.48
CA ALA A 15 10.38 0.32 -5.07
C ALA A 15 11.71 0.35 -4.31
N VAL A 16 12.82 0.13 -5.01
CA VAL A 16 14.16 0.13 -4.45
C VAL A 16 14.94 1.31 -5.02
N VAL A 17 15.41 2.19 -4.11
CA VAL A 17 16.11 3.44 -4.47
C VAL A 17 17.63 3.31 -4.52
N LYS A 18 18.18 2.15 -4.13
CA LYS A 18 19.61 1.85 -4.20
C LYS A 18 19.89 0.82 -5.27
N ASP A 19 21.04 0.96 -5.92
CA ASP A 19 21.52 -0.05 -6.83
C ASP A 19 22.14 -1.22 -6.06
N PHE A 20 21.67 -2.43 -6.37
CA PHE A 20 22.24 -3.68 -5.91
C PHE A 20 22.62 -4.53 -7.11
N ALA A 21 23.84 -5.06 -7.10
CA ALA A 21 24.26 -6.03 -8.10
C ALA A 21 23.41 -7.31 -7.95
N GLY A 22 22.68 -7.66 -9.01
CA GLY A 22 21.86 -8.87 -9.04
C GLY A 22 22.74 -10.13 -9.19
N ILE A 23 22.44 -11.12 -8.37
CA ILE A 23 22.97 -12.48 -8.50
C ILE A 23 21.92 -13.30 -9.22
N ASP A 24 22.33 -14.11 -10.21
CA ASP A 24 21.44 -15.01 -10.93
C ASP A 24 20.66 -15.90 -9.95
N ILE A 25 19.36 -16.06 -10.16
CA ILE A 25 18.46 -16.82 -9.29
C ILE A 25 18.90 -18.29 -9.12
N ASN A 26 19.64 -18.85 -10.06
CA ASN A 26 20.21 -20.20 -9.94
C ASN A 26 21.19 -20.35 -8.76
N LYS A 27 21.66 -19.22 -8.19
CA LYS A 27 22.50 -19.18 -6.98
C LYS A 27 21.70 -18.84 -5.72
N PHE A 28 20.39 -18.82 -5.80
CA PHE A 28 19.54 -18.60 -4.64
C PHE A 28 19.78 -19.69 -3.58
N PRO A 29 19.97 -19.34 -2.31
CA PRO A 29 20.40 -20.28 -1.29
C PRO A 29 19.30 -21.24 -0.78
N VAL A 30 18.10 -21.12 -1.33
CA VAL A 30 16.93 -21.91 -0.96
C VAL A 30 16.43 -22.67 -2.18
N ASP A 31 16.09 -23.93 -2.00
CA ASP A 31 15.49 -24.75 -3.06
C ASP A 31 14.18 -24.13 -3.54
N TYR A 32 14.04 -24.05 -4.86
CA TYR A 32 12.85 -23.55 -5.50
C TYR A 32 12.40 -24.45 -6.66
N LYS A 33 11.19 -24.25 -7.11
CA LYS A 33 10.62 -24.90 -8.31
C LYS A 33 9.83 -23.87 -9.12
N ILE A 34 9.77 -24.09 -10.43
CA ILE A 34 8.90 -23.35 -11.34
C ILE A 34 7.84 -24.31 -11.84
N ILE A 35 6.57 -24.01 -11.56
CA ILE A 35 5.41 -24.82 -11.96
C ILE A 35 4.37 -23.89 -12.57
N ASP A 36 3.96 -24.15 -13.80
CA ASP A 36 2.95 -23.35 -14.52
C ASP A 36 3.26 -21.85 -14.52
N GLY A 37 4.54 -21.49 -14.74
CA GLY A 37 4.99 -20.10 -14.76
C GLY A 37 5.07 -19.42 -13.38
N LYS A 38 4.87 -20.16 -12.29
CA LYS A 38 4.97 -19.63 -10.92
C LYS A 38 6.27 -20.09 -10.27
N PHE A 39 6.94 -19.16 -9.61
CA PHE A 39 8.14 -19.45 -8.82
C PHE A 39 7.75 -19.73 -7.38
N ILE A 40 8.14 -20.91 -6.87
CA ILE A 40 7.74 -21.40 -5.55
C ILE A 40 8.99 -21.76 -4.77
N PHE A 41 9.16 -21.19 -3.60
CA PHE A 41 10.22 -21.55 -2.67
C PHE A 41 9.70 -21.60 -1.23
N SER A 42 10.49 -22.18 -0.34
CA SER A 42 10.05 -22.33 1.05
C SER A 42 11.22 -22.48 2.00
N PHE A 43 11.01 -22.10 3.25
CA PHE A 43 11.97 -22.28 4.34
C PHE A 43 11.28 -22.79 5.60
N ASP A 44 12.04 -23.46 6.45
CA ASP A 44 11.53 -24.03 7.69
C ASP A 44 11.52 -22.99 8.81
N MET A 45 10.53 -23.11 9.70
CA MET A 45 10.37 -22.32 10.91
C MET A 45 10.42 -23.23 12.15
N GLN A 46 11.00 -22.72 13.22
CA GLN A 46 10.90 -23.33 14.54
C GLN A 46 9.60 -22.89 15.24
N ASP A 47 9.18 -23.61 16.28
CA ASP A 47 7.92 -23.31 16.99
C ASP A 47 7.91 -21.94 17.64
N SER A 48 9.08 -21.43 18.04
CA SER A 48 9.26 -20.11 18.65
C SER A 48 9.36 -18.96 17.65
N ASP A 49 9.46 -19.25 16.35
CA ASP A 49 9.64 -18.18 15.35
C ASP A 49 8.36 -17.38 15.15
N ILE A 50 8.51 -16.06 15.05
CA ILE A 50 7.45 -15.09 14.81
C ILE A 50 7.68 -14.45 13.44
N VAL A 51 6.61 -14.23 12.68
CA VAL A 51 6.68 -13.64 11.35
C VAL A 51 5.91 -12.33 11.32
N PHE A 52 6.55 -11.28 10.80
CA PHE A 52 6.01 -9.94 10.67
C PHE A 52 5.99 -9.50 9.22
N GLY A 53 5.20 -8.46 8.89
CA GLY A 53 5.22 -7.82 7.59
C GLY A 53 3.92 -7.93 6.82
N LEU A 54 4.02 -7.91 5.49
CA LEU A 54 2.96 -8.03 4.48
C LEU A 54 1.98 -6.84 4.40
N GLY A 55 2.26 -5.74 5.13
CA GLY A 55 1.45 -4.53 5.07
C GLY A 55 0.13 -4.65 5.82
N GLU A 56 -0.92 -4.06 5.26
CA GLU A 56 -2.25 -4.09 5.83
C GLU A 56 -2.87 -5.49 5.63
N ALA A 57 -3.15 -6.16 6.73
CA ALA A 57 -3.78 -7.47 6.72
C ALA A 57 -4.59 -7.66 8.00
N PRO A 58 -5.72 -8.39 7.95
CA PRO A 58 -6.45 -8.76 9.15
C PRO A 58 -5.61 -9.66 10.05
N ARG A 59 -6.09 -9.92 11.25
CA ARG A 59 -5.42 -10.74 12.25
C ARG A 59 -4.29 -9.99 12.97
N GLY A 60 -3.58 -10.66 13.84
CA GLY A 60 -2.54 -10.06 14.66
C GLY A 60 -1.23 -9.72 13.92
N ILE A 61 -0.30 -9.14 14.68
CA ILE A 61 1.04 -8.78 14.19
C ILE A 61 1.82 -10.02 13.72
N ASN A 62 1.72 -11.13 14.45
CA ASN A 62 2.32 -12.41 14.05
C ASN A 62 1.50 -13.03 12.92
N LYS A 63 2.10 -13.15 11.76
CA LYS A 63 1.46 -13.66 10.53
C LYS A 63 1.42 -15.20 10.45
N ARG A 64 2.03 -15.92 11.40
CA ARG A 64 2.08 -17.37 11.40
C ARG A 64 0.70 -18.02 11.56
N GLY A 65 0.50 -19.16 10.90
CA GLY A 65 -0.72 -19.96 10.93
C GLY A 65 -1.77 -19.56 9.89
N TRP A 66 -1.41 -18.70 8.92
CA TRP A 66 -2.34 -18.19 7.94
C TRP A 66 -1.75 -18.09 6.53
N VAL A 67 -2.66 -17.95 5.57
CA VAL A 67 -2.31 -17.61 4.18
C VAL A 67 -2.64 -16.13 3.94
N TYR A 68 -1.73 -15.43 3.27
CA TYR A 68 -1.90 -14.05 2.82
C TYR A 68 -1.64 -13.93 1.33
N GLU A 69 -2.19 -12.90 0.73
CA GLU A 69 -1.93 -12.53 -0.65
C GLU A 69 -1.47 -11.07 -0.69
N SER A 70 -0.30 -10.82 -1.27
CA SER A 70 0.10 -9.47 -1.66
C SER A 70 -0.58 -9.14 -2.99
N PHE A 71 -1.79 -8.62 -2.89
CA PHE A 71 -2.59 -8.16 -4.02
C PHE A 71 -3.69 -7.27 -3.46
N CYS A 72 -3.57 -5.95 -3.63
CA CYS A 72 -4.52 -4.98 -3.08
C CYS A 72 -5.93 -5.24 -3.62
N SER A 73 -6.91 -5.19 -2.75
CA SER A 73 -8.31 -5.47 -3.07
C SER A 73 -9.21 -4.38 -2.49
N ASP A 74 -10.05 -3.80 -3.32
CA ASP A 74 -11.15 -2.92 -2.89
C ASP A 74 -12.33 -3.76 -2.40
N ASP A 75 -12.38 -3.99 -1.10
CA ASP A 75 -13.42 -4.79 -0.46
C ASP A 75 -13.80 -4.17 0.91
N PRO A 76 -14.97 -3.53 1.03
CA PRO A 76 -15.41 -2.90 2.27
C PRO A 76 -15.87 -3.90 3.34
N PHE A 77 -16.08 -5.17 2.99
CA PHE A 77 -16.55 -6.20 3.92
C PHE A 77 -15.38 -6.96 4.55
N HIS A 78 -14.69 -6.30 5.46
CA HIS A 78 -13.54 -6.88 6.15
C HIS A 78 -13.95 -7.99 7.11
N THR A 79 -13.28 -9.12 7.01
CA THR A 79 -13.40 -10.25 7.93
C THR A 79 -12.04 -10.79 8.28
N GLU A 80 -11.93 -11.52 9.40
CA GLU A 80 -10.68 -12.16 9.82
C GLU A 80 -10.16 -13.22 8.82
N THR A 81 -11.00 -13.64 7.88
CA THR A 81 -10.64 -14.64 6.87
C THR A 81 -10.07 -14.04 5.58
N LYS A 82 -10.08 -12.72 5.42
CA LYS A 82 -9.50 -12.08 4.24
C LYS A 82 -7.99 -12.31 4.16
N SER A 83 -7.50 -12.61 2.98
CA SER A 83 -6.07 -12.81 2.71
C SER A 83 -5.35 -11.54 2.31
N SER A 84 -6.09 -10.51 1.86
CA SER A 84 -5.60 -9.20 1.43
C SER A 84 -6.59 -8.10 1.79
N LEU A 85 -6.10 -6.87 1.91
CA LEU A 85 -6.87 -5.64 2.08
C LEU A 85 -6.40 -4.57 1.08
N TYR A 86 -6.56 -3.27 1.40
CA TYR A 86 -6.25 -2.16 0.48
C TYR A 86 -4.76 -1.90 0.25
N ALA A 87 -3.89 -2.25 1.21
CA ALA A 87 -2.45 -2.01 1.11
C ALA A 87 -1.66 -3.29 1.41
N ALA A 88 -0.96 -3.80 0.41
CA ALA A 88 -0.08 -4.95 0.54
C ALA A 88 1.39 -4.54 0.36
N HIS A 89 2.28 -5.15 1.12
CA HIS A 89 3.72 -4.94 1.01
C HIS A 89 4.43 -6.29 0.91
N ASN A 90 5.29 -6.44 -0.08
CA ASN A 90 6.02 -7.69 -0.34
C ASN A 90 7.23 -7.87 0.57
N PHE A 91 7.15 -7.38 1.80
CA PHE A 91 8.19 -7.54 2.82
C PHE A 91 7.71 -8.43 3.95
N LEU A 92 8.51 -9.44 4.24
CA LEU A 92 8.33 -10.37 5.35
C LEU A 92 9.61 -10.43 6.19
N MET A 93 9.47 -10.44 7.51
CA MET A 93 10.57 -10.62 8.45
C MET A 93 10.28 -11.80 9.37
N LEU A 94 11.18 -12.77 9.41
CA LEU A 94 11.20 -13.81 10.44
C LEU A 94 12.08 -13.37 11.60
N ASN A 95 11.63 -13.63 12.81
CA ASN A 95 12.38 -13.40 14.04
C ASN A 95 12.25 -14.60 14.98
N GLY A 96 13.37 -15.11 15.43
CA GLY A 96 13.43 -16.24 16.35
C GLY A 96 14.76 -16.97 16.29
N SER A 97 14.76 -18.18 15.81
CA SER A 97 15.99 -19.00 15.63
C SER A 97 17.01 -18.32 14.72
N LYS A 98 16.52 -17.61 13.71
CA LYS A 98 17.24 -16.65 12.87
C LYS A 98 16.39 -15.40 12.72
N THR A 99 17.04 -14.26 12.46
CA THR A 99 16.33 -13.02 12.14
C THR A 99 16.79 -12.54 10.77
N PHE A 100 15.87 -12.53 9.81
CA PHE A 100 16.12 -12.07 8.45
C PHE A 100 14.86 -11.48 7.83
N GLY A 101 15.05 -10.67 6.79
CA GLY A 101 13.96 -10.12 5.98
C GLY A 101 14.00 -10.68 4.56
N ILE A 102 12.84 -10.78 3.94
CA ILE A 102 12.67 -11.07 2.52
C ILE A 102 11.84 -9.94 1.95
N PHE A 103 12.32 -9.30 0.89
CA PHE A 103 11.53 -8.39 0.07
C PHE A 103 11.52 -8.91 -1.36
N ILE A 104 10.33 -8.97 -1.97
CA ILE A 104 10.17 -9.41 -3.35
C ILE A 104 9.63 -8.23 -4.15
N ASP A 105 10.46 -7.72 -5.04
CA ASP A 105 10.08 -6.66 -5.97
C ASP A 105 9.40 -7.28 -7.19
N PHE A 106 8.07 -7.39 -7.08
CA PHE A 106 7.20 -7.97 -8.08
C PHE A 106 5.85 -7.25 -8.06
N PRO A 107 5.37 -6.70 -9.18
CA PRO A 107 4.18 -5.84 -9.23
C PRO A 107 2.85 -6.60 -9.31
N ALA A 108 2.87 -7.93 -9.23
CA ALA A 108 1.68 -8.76 -9.30
C ALA A 108 1.53 -9.63 -8.03
N LYS A 109 0.64 -10.61 -8.07
CA LYS A 109 0.25 -11.40 -6.90
C LYS A 109 1.38 -12.27 -6.37
N ILE A 110 1.55 -12.25 -5.05
CA ILE A 110 2.37 -13.19 -4.29
C ILE A 110 1.49 -13.84 -3.21
N ARG A 111 1.54 -15.15 -3.11
CA ARG A 111 0.89 -15.92 -2.05
C ARG A 111 1.93 -16.32 -0.99
N TRP A 112 1.58 -16.09 0.27
CA TRP A 112 2.40 -16.36 1.45
C TRP A 112 1.68 -17.36 2.34
N ASP A 113 2.10 -18.61 2.34
CA ASP A 113 1.60 -19.64 3.26
C ASP A 113 2.55 -19.73 4.46
N ILE A 114 2.19 -19.09 5.55
CA ILE A 114 3.06 -18.94 6.72
C ILE A 114 2.65 -19.95 7.79
N GLY A 115 3.00 -21.20 7.59
CA GLY A 115 2.70 -22.26 8.55
C GLY A 115 1.22 -22.65 8.62
N TYR A 116 0.43 -22.32 7.63
CA TYR A 116 -0.97 -22.74 7.53
C TYR A 116 -1.08 -24.17 7.03
N THR A 117 -0.53 -24.47 5.87
CA THR A 117 -0.55 -25.82 5.30
C THR A 117 0.39 -26.76 6.06
N LYS A 118 1.57 -26.27 6.45
CA LYS A 118 2.56 -27.01 7.24
C LYS A 118 3.09 -26.10 8.34
N PRO A 119 2.77 -26.36 9.64
CA PRO A 119 3.08 -25.47 10.75
C PRO A 119 4.55 -25.06 10.90
N SER A 120 5.48 -25.94 10.49
CA SER A 120 6.92 -25.69 10.57
C SER A 120 7.53 -25.07 9.29
N ARG A 121 6.71 -24.59 8.34
CA ARG A 121 7.21 -24.16 7.02
C ARG A 121 6.48 -22.93 6.51
N THR A 122 7.22 -21.99 5.97
CA THR A 122 6.68 -20.93 5.10
C THR A 122 6.90 -21.31 3.65
N GLU A 123 5.87 -21.25 2.83
CA GLU A 123 5.94 -21.39 1.38
C GLU A 123 5.48 -20.11 0.71
N ILE A 124 6.28 -19.63 -0.23
CA ILE A 124 6.02 -18.39 -0.97
C ILE A 124 5.86 -18.75 -2.45
N THR A 125 4.75 -18.30 -3.04
CA THR A 125 4.46 -18.46 -4.46
C THR A 125 4.39 -17.10 -5.12
N VAL A 126 5.32 -16.81 -6.00
CA VAL A 126 5.31 -15.63 -6.88
C VAL A 126 4.59 -16.03 -8.17
N GLU A 127 3.56 -15.29 -8.56
CA GLU A 127 2.80 -15.58 -9.78
C GLU A 127 3.49 -15.03 -11.03
N GLY A 128 4.75 -15.41 -11.21
CA GLY A 128 5.61 -15.04 -12.33
C GLY A 128 7.04 -15.49 -12.13
N THR A 129 7.87 -15.22 -13.12
CA THR A 129 9.31 -15.58 -13.13
C THR A 129 10.24 -14.38 -13.27
N ASP A 130 9.70 -13.19 -13.49
CA ASP A 130 10.46 -11.98 -13.79
C ASP A 130 10.37 -11.02 -12.59
N PHE A 131 11.25 -11.20 -11.59
CA PHE A 131 11.26 -10.44 -10.35
C PHE A 131 12.66 -10.38 -9.71
N ASP A 132 12.81 -9.45 -8.77
CA ASP A 132 13.96 -9.38 -7.88
C ASP A 132 13.56 -9.83 -6.46
N ILE A 133 14.40 -10.62 -5.81
CA ILE A 133 14.26 -10.99 -4.41
C ILE A 133 15.45 -10.49 -3.62
N TYR A 134 15.19 -9.81 -2.51
CA TYR A 134 16.19 -9.27 -1.60
C TYR A 134 16.14 -10.02 -0.28
N ILE A 135 17.25 -10.68 0.06
CA ILE A 135 17.47 -11.28 1.37
C ILE A 135 18.21 -10.30 2.24
N ILE A 136 17.66 -9.99 3.41
CA ILE A 136 18.15 -8.98 4.33
C ILE A 136 18.57 -9.66 5.62
N GLU A 137 19.86 -9.62 5.92
CA GLU A 137 20.44 -10.25 7.09
C GLU A 137 21.29 -9.23 7.86
N ASN A 138 21.44 -9.42 9.16
CA ASN A 138 22.31 -8.61 10.00
C ASN A 138 22.93 -9.48 11.08
N GLU A 139 24.25 -9.33 11.33
CA GLU A 139 25.00 -10.08 12.33
C GLU A 139 24.48 -9.89 13.76
N SER A 140 23.81 -8.75 14.03
CA SER A 140 23.20 -8.47 15.33
C SER A 140 22.04 -9.41 15.67
N ASN A 141 21.44 -10.07 14.68
CA ASN A 141 20.23 -10.87 14.79
C ASN A 141 19.05 -10.11 15.43
N LYS A 142 19.00 -8.77 15.29
CA LYS A 142 17.96 -7.89 15.83
C LYS A 142 17.01 -7.42 14.75
N GLN A 143 15.71 -7.49 15.02
CA GLN A 143 14.65 -7.00 14.16
C GLN A 143 14.86 -5.56 13.67
N ILE A 144 15.23 -4.66 14.59
CA ILE A 144 15.42 -3.24 14.27
C ILE A 144 16.49 -3.02 13.21
N ASP A 145 17.53 -3.85 13.18
CA ASP A 145 18.60 -3.72 12.22
C ASP A 145 18.19 -4.26 10.84
N ILE A 146 17.35 -5.30 10.79
CA ILE A 146 16.70 -5.74 9.54
C ILE A 146 15.82 -4.63 8.96
N VAL A 147 15.01 -3.96 9.80
CA VAL A 147 14.17 -2.83 9.38
C VAL A 147 15.01 -1.66 8.87
N LYS A 148 16.13 -1.33 9.54
CA LYS A 148 17.04 -0.26 9.08
C LYS A 148 17.66 -0.60 7.73
N GLU A 149 18.12 -1.84 7.54
CA GLU A 149 18.64 -2.30 6.26
C GLU A 149 17.57 -2.20 5.16
N PHE A 150 16.36 -2.71 5.40
CA PHE A 150 15.25 -2.62 4.45
C PHE A 150 14.95 -1.17 4.08
N ARG A 151 14.79 -0.28 5.08
CA ARG A 151 14.56 1.15 4.83
C ARG A 151 15.71 1.81 4.08
N SER A 152 16.94 1.33 4.26
CA SER A 152 18.06 1.85 3.48
C SER A 152 17.97 1.49 1.99
N ALA A 153 17.29 0.41 1.66
CA ALA A 153 17.08 -0.02 0.27
C ALA A 153 15.91 0.72 -0.39
N ILE A 154 14.77 0.84 0.31
CA ILE A 154 13.54 1.43 -0.24
C ILE A 154 13.39 2.94 0.02
N GLY A 155 14.34 3.55 0.73
CA GLY A 155 14.31 4.97 1.06
C GLY A 155 13.60 5.29 2.38
N GLN A 156 13.59 6.56 2.70
CA GLN A 156 12.97 7.10 3.92
C GLN A 156 11.48 7.33 3.69
N SER A 157 10.66 6.94 4.66
CA SER A 157 9.26 7.32 4.65
C SER A 157 9.09 8.84 4.75
N TYR A 158 8.16 9.40 4.01
CA TYR A 158 7.74 10.77 4.20
C TYR A 158 7.22 10.95 5.63
N ILE A 159 7.63 12.00 6.30
CA ILE A 159 7.08 12.38 7.60
C ILE A 159 5.99 13.43 7.34
N PRO A 160 4.71 13.09 7.50
CA PRO A 160 3.63 14.01 7.26
C PRO A 160 3.60 15.14 8.29
N PRO A 161 2.94 16.26 8.00
CA PRO A 161 2.78 17.35 8.95
C PRO A 161 1.95 16.89 10.17
N PHE A 162 2.13 17.58 11.29
CA PHE A 162 1.56 17.15 12.57
C PHE A 162 0.04 16.95 12.55
N TRP A 163 -0.70 17.81 11.85
CA TRP A 163 -2.16 17.70 11.71
C TRP A 163 -2.62 16.39 11.06
N ALA A 164 -1.79 15.77 10.22
CA ALA A 164 -2.13 14.49 9.59
C ALA A 164 -2.13 13.30 10.56
N PHE A 165 -1.66 13.49 11.79
CA PHE A 165 -1.76 12.50 12.88
C PHE A 165 -2.95 12.77 13.82
N GLY A 166 -3.70 13.86 13.60
CA GLY A 166 -4.88 14.20 14.36
C GLY A 166 -6.13 13.49 13.88
N TYR A 167 -7.30 13.93 14.40
CA TYR A 167 -8.56 13.31 14.02
C TYR A 167 -9.01 13.80 12.63
N GLN A 168 -9.36 12.84 11.79
CA GLN A 168 -9.72 13.04 10.40
C GLN A 168 -11.13 12.50 10.15
N GLN A 169 -12.07 13.36 9.82
CA GLN A 169 -13.46 13.02 9.59
C GLN A 169 -13.74 12.77 8.12
N SER A 170 -14.35 11.64 7.81
CA SER A 170 -14.76 11.25 6.47
C SER A 170 -16.12 10.57 6.49
N ARG A 171 -16.84 10.62 5.42
CA ARG A 171 -18.05 9.82 5.13
C ARG A 171 -18.39 9.86 3.64
N TRP A 172 -19.24 8.98 3.18
CA TRP A 172 -19.93 9.09 1.90
C TRP A 172 -21.31 9.76 2.11
N SER A 173 -21.60 10.97 1.74
CA SER A 173 -20.73 12.04 1.26
C SER A 173 -21.18 13.33 1.96
N TYR A 174 -20.45 14.45 1.81
CA TYR A 174 -20.91 15.77 2.17
C TYR A 174 -21.42 16.46 0.91
N PRO A 175 -22.74 16.68 0.74
CA PRO A 175 -23.31 17.12 -0.54
C PRO A 175 -22.93 18.56 -0.91
N ASP A 176 -22.58 19.41 0.08
CA ASP A 176 -22.28 20.81 -0.13
C ASP A 176 -21.44 21.42 1.01
N LYS A 177 -21.04 22.66 0.82
CA LYS A 177 -20.30 23.46 1.80
C LYS A 177 -21.03 23.54 3.16
N ALA A 178 -22.37 23.67 3.18
CA ALA A 178 -23.13 23.81 4.41
C ALA A 178 -23.09 22.51 5.26
N ALA A 179 -23.10 21.36 4.61
CA ALA A 179 -22.96 20.09 5.29
C ALA A 179 -21.58 19.94 5.95
N VAL A 180 -20.50 20.35 5.28
CA VAL A 180 -19.14 20.35 5.83
C VAL A 180 -19.05 21.32 7.02
N ASP A 181 -19.56 22.54 6.88
CA ASP A 181 -19.58 23.53 7.95
C ASP A 181 -20.38 23.04 9.17
N GLY A 182 -21.48 22.34 8.94
CA GLY A 182 -22.29 21.72 9.98
C GLY A 182 -21.52 20.66 10.79
N VAL A 183 -20.74 19.84 10.12
CA VAL A 183 -19.87 18.83 10.77
C VAL A 183 -18.80 19.52 11.61
N ILE A 184 -18.06 20.48 11.04
CA ILE A 184 -17.02 21.23 11.76
C ILE A 184 -17.63 21.90 13.00
N LYS A 185 -18.80 22.55 12.85
CA LYS A 185 -19.51 23.15 13.96
C LYS A 185 -19.86 22.13 15.03
N GLY A 186 -20.35 20.95 14.67
CA GLY A 186 -20.69 19.89 15.59
C GLY A 186 -19.50 19.44 16.46
N TYR A 187 -18.33 19.26 15.85
CA TYR A 187 -17.09 18.95 16.59
C TYR A 187 -16.69 20.09 17.54
N ASN A 188 -16.78 21.34 17.07
CA ASN A 188 -16.46 22.51 17.89
C ASN A 188 -17.43 22.64 19.10
N ASP A 189 -18.73 22.47 18.88
CA ASP A 189 -19.76 22.54 19.95
C ASP A 189 -19.54 21.43 20.98
N ALA A 190 -19.16 20.22 20.53
CA ALA A 190 -18.83 19.10 21.38
C ALA A 190 -17.46 19.19 22.06
N LYS A 191 -16.64 20.19 21.69
CA LYS A 191 -15.24 20.36 22.14
C LYS A 191 -14.37 19.14 21.83
N ILE A 192 -14.63 18.50 20.72
CA ILE A 192 -13.82 17.38 20.20
C ILE A 192 -12.85 17.96 19.16
N PRO A 193 -11.54 17.74 19.30
CA PRO A 193 -10.56 18.16 18.30
C PRO A 193 -10.86 17.56 16.92
N LEU A 194 -10.68 18.37 15.87
CA LEU A 194 -10.82 17.97 14.47
C LEU A 194 -9.72 18.63 13.68
N ASP A 195 -8.93 17.87 12.94
CA ASP A 195 -7.79 18.37 12.16
C ASP A 195 -8.11 18.43 10.68
N CYS A 196 -8.90 17.49 10.15
CA CYS A 196 -9.30 17.58 8.76
C CYS A 196 -10.67 16.95 8.48
N VAL A 197 -11.25 17.35 7.34
CA VAL A 197 -12.46 16.76 6.76
C VAL A 197 -12.15 16.35 5.32
N TYR A 198 -12.46 15.10 4.99
CA TYR A 198 -12.38 14.60 3.62
C TYR A 198 -13.63 14.99 2.85
N LEU A 199 -13.44 15.52 1.65
CA LEU A 199 -14.52 15.74 0.69
C LEU A 199 -14.57 14.52 -0.21
N ASP A 200 -15.72 13.85 -0.22
CA ASP A 200 -15.99 12.72 -1.10
C ASP A 200 -16.46 13.23 -2.48
N ILE A 201 -16.80 12.35 -3.39
CA ILE A 201 -17.04 12.60 -4.81
C ILE A 201 -18.03 13.74 -5.13
N ASP A 202 -18.94 14.09 -4.20
CA ASP A 202 -19.97 15.12 -4.44
C ASP A 202 -19.46 16.58 -4.53
N TYR A 203 -18.17 16.83 -4.20
CA TYR A 203 -17.57 18.14 -4.47
C TYR A 203 -17.23 18.35 -5.94
N MET A 204 -17.10 17.26 -6.69
CA MET A 204 -16.76 17.27 -8.11
C MET A 204 -17.97 17.69 -8.96
N LYS A 205 -17.73 18.37 -10.06
CA LYS A 205 -18.76 18.63 -11.08
C LYS A 205 -19.01 17.34 -11.87
N ASP A 206 -20.23 16.81 -11.78
CA ASP A 206 -20.65 15.60 -12.49
C ASP A 206 -19.73 14.38 -12.25
N TYR A 207 -19.14 14.28 -11.05
CA TYR A 207 -18.18 13.24 -10.67
C TYR A 207 -16.95 13.13 -11.59
N LYS A 208 -16.47 14.29 -12.06
CA LYS A 208 -15.28 14.40 -12.90
C LYS A 208 -14.07 14.79 -12.06
N ASP A 209 -13.03 13.98 -12.10
CA ASP A 209 -11.77 14.26 -11.42
C ASP A 209 -11.22 15.65 -11.76
N PHE A 210 -10.56 16.28 -10.78
CA PHE A 210 -9.94 17.60 -10.91
C PHE A 210 -10.92 18.75 -11.22
N THR A 211 -12.22 18.54 -10.98
CA THR A 211 -13.24 19.60 -11.09
C THR A 211 -13.83 19.94 -9.73
N VAL A 212 -14.46 21.11 -9.64
CA VAL A 212 -15.25 21.52 -8.46
C VAL A 212 -16.63 21.94 -8.93
N ASP A 213 -17.66 21.50 -8.22
CA ASP A 213 -19.03 21.97 -8.41
C ASP A 213 -19.22 23.30 -7.67
N GLU A 214 -19.12 24.41 -8.40
CA GLU A 214 -19.22 25.76 -7.84
C GLU A 214 -20.62 26.12 -7.30
N ASP A 215 -21.66 25.37 -7.69
CA ASP A 215 -23.00 25.55 -7.12
C ASP A 215 -23.07 24.97 -5.70
N LYS A 216 -22.39 23.87 -5.44
CA LYS A 216 -22.31 23.22 -4.13
C LYS A 216 -21.21 23.75 -3.23
N PHE A 217 -20.08 24.10 -3.83
CA PHE A 217 -18.88 24.61 -3.14
C PHE A 217 -18.40 25.94 -3.75
N PRO A 218 -19.20 27.01 -3.63
CA PRO A 218 -18.86 28.30 -4.23
C PRO A 218 -17.56 28.87 -3.64
N ASN A 219 -16.73 29.47 -4.50
CA ASN A 219 -15.44 30.07 -4.14
C ASN A 219 -14.53 29.06 -3.41
N PHE A 220 -14.40 27.85 -3.93
CA PHE A 220 -13.73 26.73 -3.28
C PHE A 220 -12.33 27.05 -2.74
N ALA A 221 -11.51 27.77 -3.53
CA ALA A 221 -10.16 28.16 -3.12
C ALA A 221 -10.16 29.03 -1.83
N GLU A 222 -11.07 29.98 -1.74
CA GLU A 222 -11.21 30.83 -0.55
C GLU A 222 -11.78 30.03 0.63
N TYR A 223 -12.71 29.12 0.38
CA TYR A 223 -13.24 28.23 1.39
C TYR A 223 -12.15 27.35 2.04
N VAL A 224 -11.26 26.77 1.22
CA VAL A 224 -10.11 26.01 1.72
C VAL A 224 -9.19 26.88 2.58
N LYS A 225 -8.90 28.12 2.15
CA LYS A 225 -8.09 29.07 2.93
C LYS A 225 -8.74 29.42 4.27
N GLU A 226 -10.05 29.67 4.26
CA GLU A 226 -10.83 29.96 5.48
C GLU A 226 -10.71 28.82 6.48
N LYS A 227 -10.95 27.59 6.05
CA LYS A 227 -10.88 26.43 6.96
C LYS A 227 -9.46 26.18 7.45
N LYS A 228 -8.47 26.32 6.60
CA LYS A 228 -7.06 26.24 7.01
C LYS A 228 -6.68 27.28 8.06
N ALA A 229 -7.20 28.50 7.95
CA ALA A 229 -6.99 29.55 8.96
C ALA A 229 -7.65 29.21 10.31
N GLN A 230 -8.68 28.37 10.31
CA GLN A 230 -9.34 27.80 11.51
C GLN A 230 -8.63 26.55 12.06
N GLY A 231 -7.55 26.10 11.42
CA GLY A 231 -6.81 24.88 11.78
C GLY A 231 -7.41 23.60 11.18
N ILE A 232 -8.39 23.70 10.29
CA ILE A 232 -9.05 22.55 9.66
C ILE A 232 -8.55 22.41 8.22
N HIS A 233 -8.07 21.22 7.87
CA HIS A 233 -7.64 20.88 6.51
C HIS A 233 -8.78 20.19 5.75
N LEU A 234 -9.10 20.69 4.56
CA LEU A 234 -10.01 20.03 3.63
C LEU A 234 -9.19 19.15 2.68
N ILE A 235 -9.55 17.90 2.56
CA ILE A 235 -8.85 16.92 1.72
C ILE A 235 -9.84 16.35 0.71
N PRO A 236 -9.85 16.87 -0.54
CA PRO A 236 -10.69 16.30 -1.59
C PRO A 236 -10.15 14.94 -2.05
N ILE A 237 -11.03 13.97 -2.21
CA ILE A 237 -10.70 12.68 -2.81
C ILE A 237 -10.42 12.87 -4.31
N ILE A 238 -9.53 12.04 -4.86
CA ILE A 238 -9.35 11.97 -6.32
C ILE A 238 -10.32 10.98 -6.94
N ASP A 239 -10.51 9.80 -6.31
CA ASP A 239 -11.36 8.71 -6.83
C ASP A 239 -10.96 8.31 -8.25
N ALA A 240 -9.69 7.94 -8.43
CA ALA A 240 -8.92 7.86 -9.67
C ALA A 240 -9.59 7.07 -10.82
N GLY A 241 -10.65 7.60 -11.40
CA GLY A 241 -11.43 7.03 -12.48
C GLY A 241 -11.89 8.10 -13.46
N VAL A 242 -11.00 8.55 -14.36
CA VAL A 242 -11.31 9.61 -15.33
C VAL A 242 -12.54 9.26 -16.16
N LYS A 243 -13.59 10.06 -16.04
CA LYS A 243 -14.84 9.88 -16.76
C LYS A 243 -14.63 10.00 -18.28
N LYS A 244 -15.10 9.03 -19.02
CA LYS A 244 -15.06 9.06 -20.48
C LYS A 244 -16.18 9.97 -21.01
N GLU A 245 -15.83 11.22 -21.31
CA GLU A 245 -16.78 12.24 -21.76
C GLU A 245 -16.10 13.21 -22.73
N GLU A 246 -16.74 13.46 -23.88
CA GLU A 246 -16.29 14.47 -24.85
C GLU A 246 -16.39 15.88 -24.26
N GLY A 247 -15.40 16.74 -24.52
CA GLY A 247 -15.32 18.09 -23.96
C GLY A 247 -14.85 18.11 -22.49
N TYR A 248 -14.37 17.01 -21.97
CA TYR A 248 -13.70 16.96 -20.66
C TYR A 248 -12.19 16.93 -20.86
N ASP A 249 -11.53 18.07 -20.59
CA ASP A 249 -10.13 18.32 -20.91
C ASP A 249 -9.18 17.21 -20.42
N VAL A 250 -9.37 16.70 -19.19
CA VAL A 250 -8.51 15.65 -18.59
C VAL A 250 -8.65 14.32 -19.37
N TYR A 251 -9.87 14.01 -19.82
CA TYR A 251 -10.09 12.82 -20.65
C TYR A 251 -9.46 12.99 -22.03
N GLU A 252 -9.66 14.15 -22.66
CA GLU A 252 -9.13 14.42 -24.00
C GLU A 252 -7.59 14.44 -24.00
N GLU A 253 -6.96 15.09 -23.02
CA GLU A 253 -5.51 15.05 -22.83
C GLU A 253 -4.99 13.63 -22.63
N GLY A 254 -5.69 12.83 -21.81
CA GLY A 254 -5.33 11.43 -21.56
C GLY A 254 -5.43 10.55 -22.80
N VAL A 255 -6.41 10.81 -23.68
CA VAL A 255 -6.56 10.13 -24.98
C VAL A 255 -5.43 10.52 -25.93
N GLU A 256 -5.19 11.84 -26.07
CA GLU A 256 -4.17 12.38 -26.99
C GLU A 256 -2.77 11.86 -26.66
N ASN A 257 -2.42 11.83 -25.38
CA ASN A 257 -1.10 11.40 -24.91
C ASN A 257 -1.00 9.89 -24.63
N GLY A 258 -2.10 9.13 -24.77
CA GLY A 258 -2.08 7.67 -24.61
C GLY A 258 -1.86 7.22 -23.17
N TYR A 259 -2.32 7.97 -22.17
CA TYR A 259 -2.14 7.68 -20.73
C TYR A 259 -3.05 6.54 -20.23
N PHE A 260 -4.14 6.27 -20.92
CA PHE A 260 -5.10 5.24 -20.50
C PHE A 260 -4.66 3.83 -20.86
N CYS A 261 -4.97 2.88 -19.99
CA CYS A 261 -4.87 1.46 -20.31
C CYS A 261 -5.79 1.13 -21.48
N LYS A 262 -5.33 0.28 -22.38
CA LYS A 262 -6.09 -0.18 -23.54
C LYS A 262 -6.41 -1.65 -23.36
N THR A 263 -7.60 -2.07 -23.81
CA THR A 263 -7.91 -3.49 -24.02
C THR A 263 -7.22 -3.95 -25.30
N GLU A 264 -6.72 -5.19 -25.30
CA GLU A 264 -6.19 -5.84 -26.49
C GLU A 264 -7.28 -6.01 -27.57
#